data_b1e51c9aec18c7c3f54154cfb5c44e98
#
_entry.id   b1e51c9aec18c7c3f54154cfb5c44e98
#
_cell.length_a   1.000
_cell.length_b   1.000
_cell.length_c   1.000
_cell.angle_alpha   90.00
_cell.angle_beta   90.00
_cell.angle_gamma   90.00
#
_symmetry.space_group_name_H-M   'P 1'
#
loop_
_entity.id
_entity.type
_entity.pdbx_description
1 polymer ?
#
loop_
_entity_poly.entity_id
_entity_poly.type
_entity_poly.pdbx_seq_one_letter_code
_entity_poly.pdbx_strand_id
1 'polypeptide(L)'
;MKDTPPTARDRRRRSGRVTSLLLAVLTLLATVGLTTGPAFAAPHAGTAPTVSAAIPQVPDNAVDAVAAMQPSWNLGNSLDAIPDETSWGNPPATKALFDTIRAQGFRSVRIPVTWSNHQSATAPYTIDPTSLNRVRQVVDWALADGLYVILNIHHDSWQWINKMATDHDQVLARYNATWTQIATKFKDEPRRLLFESVNEPVFDNADDTRKAQLLDELNTSFHTVVRQTGGGNATRLLVLPTQACTPEQNLMDNLAATMSSLHDPNLVATVHYYSFWPFSVNIAGYTRFDATVQQDMSDTFARMHDTFVAKGIPVYLGEYGLLSYPDYTHQDYVRRGEALKYFEALGHEARINGVTTALWDAGSFLNRNTLQWRDPGLFAQIKSSWTTRSGTASSDSVFVPKAGAIEARTLTLNPNGTTFRGLWQGTTRLTEGSDYTVSGDQVTLTASALTRLTGDRAYGINATLQARFSQGVPWEIKVITYDTPVLSDATGTTGSFALPAQFRGDMLATMEAKYADGSNAGPANWTSYQQFGTAFSPDYAGKAITLTPDFFTAVNDGAPVTLTFHFWSGATVTYHVTKSGSSVTGTNS
;
A
#
# COMPACT_ATOMS: atom_id res chain seq x y z
N MET A 1 -24.20 -27.11 -3.82
CA MET A 1 -24.24 -26.30 -2.59
C MET A 1 -23.43 -25.05 -2.88
N LYS A 2 -24.00 -23.87 -2.70
CA LYS A 2 -23.27 -22.60 -2.96
C LYS A 2 -22.35 -22.39 -1.75
N ASP A 3 -21.04 -22.50 -1.96
CA ASP A 3 -20.06 -22.17 -0.94
C ASP A 3 -20.06 -20.67 -0.71
N THR A 4 -20.47 -20.29 0.48
CA THR A 4 -20.41 -18.92 0.95
C THR A 4 -18.94 -18.59 1.25
N PRO A 5 -18.40 -17.43 0.85
CA PRO A 5 -17.05 -17.05 1.21
C PRO A 5 -16.89 -16.95 2.74
N PRO A 6 -15.70 -17.23 3.29
CA PRO A 6 -15.48 -17.26 4.74
C PRO A 6 -15.82 -15.91 5.37
N THR A 7 -16.48 -15.96 6.51
CA THR A 7 -16.90 -14.78 7.27
C THR A 7 -15.68 -13.99 7.80
N ALA A 8 -15.87 -12.73 8.13
CA ALA A 8 -14.84 -11.85 8.72
C ALA A 8 -14.13 -12.47 9.94
N ARG A 9 -14.81 -13.38 10.66
CA ARG A 9 -14.29 -14.09 11.83
C ARG A 9 -13.17 -15.09 11.48
N ASP A 10 -13.26 -15.76 10.33
CA ASP A 10 -12.22 -16.70 9.87
C ASP A 10 -11.00 -15.96 9.33
N ARG A 11 -11.19 -14.75 8.79
CA ARG A 11 -10.10 -13.88 8.32
C ARG A 11 -9.19 -13.41 9.47
N ARG A 12 -9.75 -13.13 10.66
CA ARG A 12 -9.00 -12.66 11.83
C ARG A 12 -8.05 -13.69 12.44
N ARG A 13 -8.40 -14.97 12.44
CA ARG A 13 -7.50 -16.02 12.95
C ARG A 13 -6.22 -16.17 12.13
N ARG A 14 -6.19 -15.62 10.90
CA ARG A 14 -5.04 -15.73 9.98
C ARG A 14 -4.22 -14.44 9.88
N SER A 15 -4.81 -13.26 10.12
CA SER A 15 -4.04 -12.00 10.13
C SER A 15 -2.99 -11.96 11.27
N GLY A 16 -3.24 -12.63 12.38
CA GLY A 16 -2.27 -12.74 13.48
C GLY A 16 -0.96 -13.49 13.15
N ARG A 17 -0.90 -14.22 12.02
CA ARG A 17 0.34 -14.87 11.55
C ARG A 17 1.10 -14.06 10.50
N VAL A 18 0.43 -13.11 9.82
CA VAL A 18 1.09 -12.26 8.82
C VAL A 18 1.99 -11.21 9.48
N THR A 19 1.66 -10.78 10.67
CA THR A 19 2.47 -9.81 11.44
C THR A 19 3.83 -10.38 11.88
N SER A 20 3.97 -11.70 11.96
CA SER A 20 5.24 -12.34 12.36
C SER A 20 6.24 -12.55 11.21
N LEU A 21 5.82 -12.40 9.94
CA LEU A 21 6.69 -12.66 8.78
C LEU A 21 7.48 -11.42 8.31
N LEU A 22 7.17 -10.22 8.78
CA LEU A 22 7.90 -8.99 8.43
C LEU A 22 9.27 -8.85 9.15
N LEU A 23 9.63 -9.78 10.03
CA LEU A 23 10.85 -9.68 10.86
C LEU A 23 12.05 -10.52 10.36
N ALA A 24 11.98 -11.20 9.25
CA ALA A 24 13.00 -12.22 8.90
C ALA A 24 13.80 -11.96 7.60
N VAL A 25 13.92 -10.71 7.10
CA VAL A 25 14.82 -10.45 5.94
C VAL A 25 15.72 -9.25 6.21
N LEU A 26 16.82 -9.50 6.89
CA LEU A 26 18.00 -8.63 6.90
C LEU A 26 19.24 -9.52 6.87
N THR A 27 19.94 -9.51 5.75
CA THR A 27 21.39 -9.62 5.51
C THR A 27 21.69 -10.34 4.21
N LEU A 28 22.11 -9.58 3.19
CA LEU A 28 23.21 -9.95 2.29
C LEU A 28 23.73 -8.71 1.55
N LEU A 29 24.99 -8.33 1.83
CA LEU A 29 25.77 -7.33 1.10
C LEU A 29 26.20 -7.92 -0.25
N ALA A 30 25.96 -7.19 -1.34
CA ALA A 30 26.60 -7.43 -2.63
C ALA A 30 27.20 -6.14 -3.17
N THR A 31 28.51 -6.16 -3.36
CA THR A 31 29.34 -5.12 -3.99
C THR A 31 29.12 -5.10 -5.50
N VAL A 32 28.82 -3.94 -6.08
CA VAL A 32 28.82 -3.74 -7.55
C VAL A 32 29.70 -2.56 -7.91
N GLY A 33 30.58 -2.82 -8.88
CA GLY A 33 31.60 -1.92 -9.37
C GLY A 33 31.07 -0.73 -10.19
N LEU A 34 31.82 0.36 -10.12
CA LEU A 34 31.62 1.61 -10.85
C LEU A 34 31.99 1.47 -12.32
N THR A 35 31.09 1.88 -13.22
CA THR A 35 31.43 2.25 -14.61
C THR A 35 31.08 3.72 -14.84
N THR A 36 32.06 4.49 -15.30
CA THR A 36 31.96 5.92 -15.58
C THR A 36 31.34 6.17 -16.95
N GLY A 37 30.26 6.98 -17.02
CA GLY A 37 29.69 7.53 -18.25
C GLY A 37 29.76 9.07 -18.24
N PRO A 38 29.66 9.75 -19.41
CA PRO A 38 30.12 11.13 -19.61
C PRO A 38 29.18 12.17 -18.97
N ALA A 39 29.81 13.25 -18.49
CA ALA A 39 29.17 14.39 -17.85
C ALA A 39 28.39 15.25 -18.86
N PHE A 40 27.14 15.53 -18.60
CA PHE A 40 26.37 16.62 -19.22
C PHE A 40 26.42 17.88 -18.32
N ALA A 41 26.67 19.01 -18.95
CA ALA A 41 26.77 20.31 -18.30
C ALA A 41 25.44 20.77 -17.69
N ALA A 42 25.49 21.30 -16.47
CA ALA A 42 24.36 21.88 -15.76
C ALA A 42 23.95 23.26 -16.34
N PRO A 43 22.65 23.56 -16.45
CA PRO A 43 22.20 24.91 -16.75
C PRO A 43 22.26 25.80 -15.47
N HIS A 44 22.63 27.07 -15.68
CA HIS A 44 22.76 28.09 -14.64
C HIS A 44 21.49 28.25 -13.80
N ALA A 45 21.67 28.26 -12.49
CA ALA A 45 20.63 28.59 -11.52
C ALA A 45 20.29 30.08 -11.58
N GLY A 46 19.10 30.37 -12.12
CA GLY A 46 18.45 31.66 -11.92
C GLY A 46 17.85 31.70 -10.51
N THR A 47 18.23 32.73 -9.73
CA THR A 47 17.62 32.99 -8.42
C THR A 47 16.15 33.34 -8.58
N ALA A 48 15.25 32.41 -8.24
CA ALA A 48 13.83 32.68 -8.12
C ALA A 48 13.57 33.60 -6.90
N PRO A 49 12.65 34.57 -6.97
CA PRO A 49 12.30 35.37 -5.82
C PRO A 49 11.60 34.51 -4.78
N THR A 50 12.16 34.42 -3.60
CA THR A 50 11.52 33.80 -2.43
C THR A 50 10.40 34.72 -1.94
N VAL A 51 9.21 34.60 -2.50
CA VAL A 51 8.01 35.08 -1.84
C VAL A 51 7.67 34.01 -0.78
N SER A 52 8.03 34.32 0.46
CA SER A 52 7.52 33.58 1.60
C SER A 52 6.01 33.83 1.67
N ALA A 53 5.23 32.98 1.02
CA ALA A 53 3.78 33.02 1.19
C ALA A 53 3.50 32.73 2.67
N ALA A 54 2.75 33.63 3.32
CA ALA A 54 2.33 33.47 4.71
C ALA A 54 1.65 32.11 4.87
N ILE A 55 2.06 31.33 5.89
CA ILE A 55 1.44 30.04 6.20
C ILE A 55 -0.05 30.32 6.49
N PRO A 56 -1.00 29.70 5.74
CA PRO A 56 -2.43 29.96 5.94
C PRO A 56 -2.85 29.63 7.37
N GLN A 57 -3.78 30.38 7.94
CA GLN A 57 -4.30 30.10 9.28
C GLN A 57 -5.04 28.77 9.31
N VAL A 58 -4.93 28.01 10.42
CA VAL A 58 -5.67 26.76 10.61
C VAL A 58 -7.14 27.09 10.85
N PRO A 59 -8.08 26.43 10.16
CA PRO A 59 -9.50 26.59 10.44
C PRO A 59 -9.84 26.25 11.90
N ASP A 60 -10.82 26.95 12.47
CA ASP A 60 -11.19 26.77 13.88
C ASP A 60 -11.97 25.47 14.13
N ASN A 61 -12.78 25.02 13.18
CA ASN A 61 -13.50 23.75 13.30
C ASN A 61 -12.67 22.57 12.78
N ALA A 62 -12.91 21.39 13.34
CA ALA A 62 -12.15 20.18 13.02
C ALA A 62 -12.37 19.69 11.57
N VAL A 63 -13.58 19.81 11.03
CA VAL A 63 -13.92 19.35 9.68
C VAL A 63 -13.10 20.10 8.63
N ASP A 64 -13.12 21.44 8.66
CA ASP A 64 -12.37 22.27 7.72
C ASP A 64 -10.86 22.13 7.93
N ALA A 65 -10.41 21.96 9.18
CA ALA A 65 -9.00 21.76 9.50
C ALA A 65 -8.49 20.45 8.88
N VAL A 66 -9.23 19.34 9.03
CA VAL A 66 -8.86 18.04 8.45
C VAL A 66 -8.97 18.05 6.92
N ALA A 67 -9.99 18.70 6.34
CA ALA A 67 -10.08 18.88 4.90
C ALA A 67 -8.87 19.67 4.34
N ALA A 68 -8.36 20.68 5.08
CA ALA A 68 -7.16 21.43 4.69
C ALA A 68 -5.85 20.62 4.77
N MET A 69 -5.86 19.44 5.40
CA MET A 69 -4.72 18.53 5.48
C MET A 69 -4.54 17.69 4.22
N GLN A 70 -5.55 17.60 3.33
CA GLN A 70 -5.48 16.83 2.09
C GLN A 70 -4.56 17.49 1.06
N PRO A 71 -3.64 16.78 0.41
CA PRO A 71 -3.24 15.37 0.61
C PRO A 71 -2.21 15.21 1.73
N SER A 72 -2.16 14.00 2.31
CA SER A 72 -1.22 13.65 3.38
C SER A 72 -0.26 12.53 2.99
N TRP A 73 0.85 12.45 3.71
CA TRP A 73 1.93 11.48 3.50
C TRP A 73 2.46 10.97 4.84
N ASN A 74 2.89 9.70 4.90
CA ASN A 74 3.48 9.10 6.09
C ASN A 74 5.01 9.07 6.00
N LEU A 75 5.69 9.46 7.08
CA LEU A 75 7.13 9.22 7.28
C LEU A 75 7.35 7.80 7.80
N GLY A 76 6.93 6.78 7.03
CA GLY A 76 7.04 5.38 7.44
C GLY A 76 8.47 4.85 7.40
N ASN A 77 8.74 3.83 8.23
CA ASN A 77 10.03 3.18 8.40
C ASN A 77 11.16 4.18 8.73
N SER A 78 10.88 5.10 9.65
CA SER A 78 11.84 6.11 10.14
C SER A 78 11.80 6.14 11.66
N LEU A 79 11.09 7.09 12.29
CA LEU A 79 11.00 7.15 13.75
C LEU A 79 10.14 6.01 14.37
N ASP A 80 9.40 5.29 13.55
CA ASP A 80 8.69 4.05 13.90
C ASP A 80 9.59 2.81 13.83
N ALA A 81 10.74 2.87 13.14
CA ALA A 81 11.65 1.75 12.98
C ALA A 81 12.27 1.30 14.32
N ILE A 82 12.53 0.00 14.44
CA ILE A 82 13.01 -0.66 15.65
C ILE A 82 14.36 -1.31 15.38
N PRO A 83 15.37 -1.15 16.25
CA PRO A 83 15.38 -0.34 17.47
C PRO A 83 15.57 1.16 17.26
N ASP A 84 16.07 1.61 16.10
CA ASP A 84 16.46 2.99 15.82
C ASP A 84 15.93 3.47 14.46
N GLU A 85 15.92 4.79 14.26
CA GLU A 85 15.41 5.49 13.07
C GLU A 85 15.88 4.91 11.73
N THR A 86 17.05 4.29 11.67
CA THR A 86 17.66 3.77 10.42
C THR A 86 17.61 2.25 10.29
N SER A 87 17.08 1.55 11.29
CA SER A 87 17.16 0.09 11.38
C SER A 87 16.39 -0.64 10.26
N TRP A 88 15.45 0.02 9.62
CA TRP A 88 14.65 -0.56 8.52
C TRP A 88 15.06 -0.03 7.14
N GLY A 89 16.31 0.46 7.01
CA GLY A 89 16.98 0.73 5.74
C GLY A 89 16.80 2.15 5.19
N ASN A 90 15.98 2.99 5.81
CA ASN A 90 15.93 4.41 5.45
C ASN A 90 17.05 5.20 6.14
N PRO A 91 17.58 6.27 5.52
CA PRO A 91 18.46 7.20 6.19
C PRO A 91 17.68 8.04 7.21
N PRO A 92 18.36 8.72 8.16
CA PRO A 92 17.69 9.65 9.05
C PRO A 92 16.90 10.71 8.29
N ALA A 93 15.71 11.03 8.78
CA ALA A 93 14.89 12.09 8.20
C ALA A 93 15.64 13.43 8.22
N THR A 94 15.49 14.22 7.18
CA THR A 94 16.15 15.53 7.01
C THR A 94 15.14 16.63 6.70
N LYS A 95 15.51 17.88 6.92
CA LYS A 95 14.66 19.00 6.51
C LYS A 95 14.37 18.97 5.00
N ALA A 96 15.36 18.64 4.17
CA ALA A 96 15.19 18.55 2.72
C ALA A 96 14.11 17.55 2.29
N LEU A 97 13.86 16.49 3.09
CA LEU A 97 12.76 15.58 2.85
C LEU A 97 11.41 16.30 2.95
N PHE A 98 11.19 17.10 4.01
CA PHE A 98 9.93 17.86 4.20
C PHE A 98 9.78 18.96 3.16
N ASP A 99 10.86 19.68 2.82
CA ASP A 99 10.89 20.63 1.69
C ASP A 99 10.41 19.95 0.39
N THR A 100 10.88 18.73 0.13
CA THR A 100 10.49 17.94 -1.04
C THR A 100 9.02 17.56 -0.99
N ILE A 101 8.53 17.00 0.12
CA ILE A 101 7.13 16.61 0.31
C ILE A 101 6.20 17.83 0.13
N ARG A 102 6.56 18.96 0.73
CA ARG A 102 5.81 20.19 0.58
C ARG A 102 5.78 20.70 -0.87
N ALA A 103 6.92 20.67 -1.56
CA ALA A 103 7.04 21.09 -2.97
C ALA A 103 6.24 20.17 -3.91
N GLN A 104 6.05 18.90 -3.58
CA GLN A 104 5.20 17.99 -4.34
C GLN A 104 3.71 18.25 -4.18
N GLY A 105 3.30 19.05 -3.20
CA GLY A 105 1.92 19.49 -3.01
C GLY A 105 1.21 18.89 -1.80
N PHE A 106 1.90 18.05 -1.02
CA PHE A 106 1.34 17.56 0.24
C PHE A 106 1.09 18.71 1.22
N ARG A 107 0.06 18.57 2.02
CA ARG A 107 -0.39 19.56 3.00
C ARG A 107 -0.16 19.11 4.43
N SER A 108 -0.05 17.80 4.63
CA SER A 108 0.19 17.21 5.95
C SER A 108 1.13 16.03 5.86
N VAL A 109 1.75 15.73 7.02
CA VAL A 109 2.54 14.52 7.23
C VAL A 109 2.09 13.84 8.52
N ARG A 110 2.00 12.52 8.48
CA ARG A 110 1.90 11.70 9.67
C ARG A 110 3.31 11.21 10.00
N ILE A 111 3.74 11.39 11.24
CA ILE A 111 5.04 11.02 11.76
C ILE A 111 4.84 9.89 12.76
N PRO A 112 4.89 8.62 12.31
CA PRO A 112 4.85 7.45 13.18
C PRO A 112 6.06 7.43 14.10
N VAL A 113 5.86 7.15 15.40
CA VAL A 113 6.95 7.03 16.37
C VAL A 113 6.74 5.84 17.29
N THR A 114 7.76 4.98 17.38
CA THR A 114 7.82 3.88 18.34
C THR A 114 8.69 4.32 19.53
N TRP A 115 8.08 4.40 20.70
CA TRP A 115 8.71 4.97 21.89
C TRP A 115 9.41 3.94 22.77
N SER A 116 8.97 2.68 22.73
CA SER A 116 9.40 1.62 23.67
C SER A 116 10.90 1.40 23.76
N ASN A 117 11.63 1.53 22.64
CA ASN A 117 13.08 1.33 22.63
C ASN A 117 13.86 2.52 23.20
N HIS A 118 13.20 3.65 23.35
CA HIS A 118 13.74 4.90 23.87
C HIS A 118 13.03 5.36 25.13
N GLN A 119 12.43 4.42 25.86
CA GLN A 119 11.69 4.69 27.08
C GLN A 119 12.07 3.68 28.16
N SER A 120 12.17 4.12 29.42
CA SER A 120 12.33 3.22 30.57
C SER A 120 11.20 2.19 30.61
N ALA A 121 11.57 0.92 30.76
CA ALA A 121 10.59 -0.17 30.83
C ALA A 121 9.81 -0.19 32.16
N THR A 122 10.27 0.54 33.19
CA THR A 122 9.67 0.63 34.51
C THR A 122 9.29 2.06 34.85
N ALA A 123 8.34 2.22 35.77
CA ALA A 123 7.94 3.54 36.27
C ALA A 123 9.17 4.37 36.72
N PRO A 124 9.19 5.66 36.42
CA PRO A 124 8.13 6.49 35.86
C PRO A 124 8.01 6.48 34.31
N TYR A 125 8.55 5.48 33.60
CA TYR A 125 8.48 5.32 32.14
C TYR A 125 9.03 6.53 31.39
N THR A 126 10.20 7.01 31.79
CA THR A 126 10.80 8.21 31.21
C THR A 126 11.26 7.95 29.78
N ILE A 127 10.82 8.79 28.84
CA ILE A 127 11.31 8.82 27.47
C ILE A 127 12.72 9.44 27.49
N ASP A 128 13.67 8.84 26.78
CA ASP A 128 15.02 9.41 26.60
C ASP A 128 14.90 10.83 26.03
N PRO A 129 15.47 11.84 26.72
CA PRO A 129 15.44 13.22 26.25
C PRO A 129 16.05 13.44 24.88
N THR A 130 17.07 12.64 24.49
CA THR A 130 17.71 12.72 23.17
C THR A 130 16.72 12.32 22.07
N SER A 131 16.03 11.18 22.25
CA SER A 131 15.02 10.70 21.33
C SER A 131 13.81 11.64 21.25
N LEU A 132 13.32 12.14 22.40
CA LEU A 132 12.22 13.11 22.43
C LEU A 132 12.59 14.42 21.71
N ASN A 133 13.86 14.88 21.85
CA ASN A 133 14.36 16.04 21.11
C ASN A 133 14.53 15.77 19.62
N ARG A 134 14.92 14.53 19.23
CA ARG A 134 14.95 14.13 17.82
C ARG A 134 13.58 14.17 17.19
N VAL A 135 12.57 13.62 17.84
CA VAL A 135 11.18 13.70 17.38
C VAL A 135 10.73 15.16 17.26
N ARG A 136 11.04 15.99 18.27
CA ARG A 136 10.79 17.43 18.25
C ARG A 136 11.41 18.11 17.03
N GLN A 137 12.66 17.84 16.72
CA GLN A 137 13.37 18.41 15.58
C GLN A 137 12.66 18.06 14.25
N VAL A 138 12.21 16.81 14.09
CA VAL A 138 11.52 16.34 12.87
C VAL A 138 10.16 17.03 12.73
N VAL A 139 9.41 17.15 13.83
CA VAL A 139 8.13 17.87 13.88
C VAL A 139 8.33 19.35 13.54
N ASP A 140 9.34 20.00 14.10
CA ASP A 140 9.65 21.41 13.87
C ASP A 140 9.97 21.69 12.38
N TRP A 141 10.68 20.80 11.69
CA TRP A 141 10.94 20.93 10.24
C TRP A 141 9.65 20.90 9.42
N ALA A 142 8.75 19.97 9.71
CA ALA A 142 7.48 19.85 8.99
C ALA A 142 6.57 21.08 9.26
N LEU A 143 6.48 21.53 10.51
CA LEU A 143 5.71 22.71 10.88
C LEU A 143 6.26 23.98 10.25
N ALA A 144 7.59 24.13 10.16
CA ALA A 144 8.26 25.27 9.53
C ALA A 144 7.95 25.37 8.03
N ASP A 145 7.71 24.24 7.35
CA ASP A 145 7.27 24.18 5.95
C ASP A 145 5.75 24.42 5.79
N GLY A 146 5.05 24.69 6.89
CA GLY A 146 3.60 24.94 6.90
C GLY A 146 2.75 23.69 6.72
N LEU A 147 3.33 22.50 6.90
CA LEU A 147 2.59 21.26 6.91
C LEU A 147 1.77 21.11 8.20
N TYR A 148 0.64 20.44 8.13
CA TYR A 148 0.04 19.84 9.30
C TYR A 148 0.84 18.60 9.68
N VAL A 149 0.91 18.30 10.96
CA VAL A 149 1.67 17.17 11.49
C VAL A 149 0.77 16.33 12.38
N ILE A 150 0.77 15.01 12.20
CA ILE A 150 0.17 14.06 13.14
C ILE A 150 1.29 13.27 13.78
N LEU A 151 1.34 13.26 15.10
CA LEU A 151 2.30 12.53 15.91
C LEU A 151 1.57 11.48 16.74
N ASN A 152 2.09 10.24 16.80
CA ASN A 152 1.43 9.12 17.47
C ASN A 152 2.34 8.27 18.37
N ILE A 153 1.75 7.26 18.96
CA ILE A 153 2.39 6.06 19.50
C ILE A 153 2.17 4.95 18.45
N HIS A 154 3.26 4.41 17.85
CA HIS A 154 3.11 3.55 16.68
C HIS A 154 3.22 2.05 16.98
N HIS A 155 4.39 1.42 16.83
CA HIS A 155 4.52 -0.03 17.02
C HIS A 155 4.47 -0.48 18.48
N ASP A 156 4.43 0.43 19.42
CA ASP A 156 4.10 0.16 20.82
C ASP A 156 2.77 -0.59 20.97
N SER A 157 1.86 -0.41 19.98
CA SER A 157 0.55 -1.07 19.94
C SER A 157 0.65 -2.60 20.01
N TRP A 158 1.60 -3.21 19.30
CA TRP A 158 1.81 -4.65 19.30
C TRP A 158 3.02 -5.11 20.13
N GLN A 159 3.87 -4.19 20.60
CA GLN A 159 5.00 -4.54 21.45
C GLN A 159 4.61 -4.73 22.91
N TRP A 160 3.72 -3.88 23.44
CA TRP A 160 3.33 -3.93 24.85
C TRP A 160 1.89 -3.51 25.13
N ILE A 161 1.27 -2.61 24.35
CA ILE A 161 -0.13 -2.19 24.56
C ILE A 161 -1.09 -3.36 24.33
N ASN A 162 -0.75 -4.27 23.40
CA ASN A 162 -1.51 -5.50 23.16
C ASN A 162 -1.72 -6.37 24.39
N LYS A 163 -0.90 -6.22 25.44
CA LYS A 163 -0.99 -6.96 26.70
C LYS A 163 -2.00 -6.36 27.69
N MET A 164 -2.71 -5.30 27.33
CA MET A 164 -3.60 -4.59 28.25
C MET A 164 -4.72 -5.48 28.83
N ALA A 165 -5.10 -6.56 28.16
CA ALA A 165 -6.10 -7.49 28.71
C ALA A 165 -5.57 -8.29 29.92
N THR A 166 -4.26 -8.50 30.05
CA THR A 166 -3.60 -9.26 31.11
C THR A 166 -2.85 -8.38 32.11
N ASP A 167 -2.22 -7.31 31.62
CA ASP A 167 -1.34 -6.43 32.38
C ASP A 167 -1.90 -5.01 32.47
N HIS A 168 -3.22 -4.90 32.68
CA HIS A 168 -4.04 -3.70 32.54
C HIS A 168 -3.42 -2.45 33.16
N ASP A 169 -3.22 -2.46 34.47
CA ASP A 169 -2.80 -1.27 35.25
C ASP A 169 -1.38 -0.80 34.83
N GLN A 170 -0.49 -1.75 34.52
CA GLN A 170 0.87 -1.44 34.09
C GLN A 170 0.85 -0.82 32.69
N VAL A 171 0.09 -1.39 31.76
CA VAL A 171 -0.03 -0.89 30.38
C VAL A 171 -0.65 0.51 30.40
N LEU A 172 -1.75 0.71 31.12
CA LEU A 172 -2.42 2.01 31.20
C LEU A 172 -1.53 3.06 31.86
N ALA A 173 -0.81 2.72 32.94
CA ALA A 173 0.13 3.63 33.60
C ALA A 173 1.27 4.05 32.65
N ARG A 174 1.83 3.10 31.91
CA ARG A 174 2.89 3.39 30.92
C ARG A 174 2.36 4.27 29.79
N TYR A 175 1.20 3.95 29.24
CA TYR A 175 0.55 4.70 28.17
C TYR A 175 0.31 6.15 28.59
N ASN A 176 -0.26 6.36 29.78
CA ASN A 176 -0.52 7.69 30.33
C ASN A 176 0.77 8.49 30.58
N ALA A 177 1.80 7.82 31.11
CA ALA A 177 3.11 8.45 31.32
C ALA A 177 3.76 8.87 29.99
N THR A 178 3.62 8.05 28.94
CA THR A 178 4.11 8.35 27.59
C THR A 178 3.41 9.58 27.03
N TRP A 179 2.07 9.59 27.02
CA TRP A 179 1.29 10.74 26.52
C TRP A 179 1.50 12.01 27.34
N THR A 180 1.64 11.91 28.67
CA THR A 180 1.95 13.07 29.52
C THR A 180 3.24 13.75 29.08
N GLN A 181 4.29 12.98 28.79
CA GLN A 181 5.58 13.52 28.35
C GLN A 181 5.50 14.13 26.96
N ILE A 182 4.86 13.43 26.01
CA ILE A 182 4.66 13.93 24.64
C ILE A 182 3.82 15.23 24.68
N ALA A 183 2.65 15.19 25.31
CA ALA A 183 1.75 16.33 25.37
C ALA A 183 2.38 17.54 26.06
N THR A 184 3.15 17.33 27.12
CA THR A 184 3.89 18.40 27.81
C THR A 184 4.97 19.01 26.92
N LYS A 185 5.72 18.18 26.20
CA LYS A 185 6.80 18.62 25.30
C LYS A 185 6.31 19.52 24.17
N PHE A 186 5.11 19.22 23.65
CA PHE A 186 4.55 19.88 22.48
C PHE A 186 3.33 20.79 22.78
N LYS A 187 3.07 21.12 24.05
CA LYS A 187 1.86 21.85 24.45
C LYS A 187 1.74 23.25 23.83
N ASP A 188 2.89 23.88 23.54
CA ASP A 188 2.94 25.25 23.02
C ASP A 188 3.06 25.27 21.48
N GLU A 189 3.08 24.10 20.82
CA GLU A 189 3.11 24.00 19.37
C GLU A 189 1.77 24.44 18.74
N PRO A 190 1.80 24.96 17.49
CA PRO A 190 0.60 25.46 16.84
C PRO A 190 -0.44 24.37 16.63
N ARG A 191 -1.70 24.78 16.41
CA ARG A 191 -2.84 23.88 16.13
C ARG A 191 -2.64 22.99 14.89
N ARG A 192 -1.60 23.25 14.05
CA ARG A 192 -1.18 22.37 12.95
C ARG A 192 -0.59 21.04 13.41
N LEU A 193 -0.14 20.94 14.65
CA LEU A 193 0.26 19.68 15.25
C LEU A 193 -0.98 19.00 15.86
N LEU A 194 -1.26 17.78 15.45
CA LEU A 194 -2.29 16.91 15.97
C LEU A 194 -1.62 15.73 16.70
N PHE A 195 -2.35 15.12 17.62
CA PHE A 195 -1.94 13.88 18.27
C PHE A 195 -2.89 12.75 17.93
N GLU A 196 -2.34 11.57 17.63
CA GLU A 196 -3.09 10.35 17.38
C GLU A 196 -2.82 9.34 18.50
N SER A 197 -3.88 8.87 19.13
CA SER A 197 -3.88 8.06 20.35
C SER A 197 -2.92 6.88 20.29
N VAL A 198 -3.10 6.00 19.31
CA VAL A 198 -2.27 4.82 19.09
C VAL A 198 -2.49 4.24 17.69
N ASN A 199 -1.42 3.75 17.05
CA ASN A 199 -1.51 3.06 15.77
C ASN A 199 -2.07 1.64 15.93
N GLU A 200 -3.03 1.26 15.09
CA GLU A 200 -3.54 -0.11 14.92
C GLU A 200 -3.65 -0.91 16.23
N PRO A 201 -4.41 -0.42 17.22
CA PRO A 201 -4.49 -1.05 18.52
C PRO A 201 -5.07 -2.46 18.44
N VAL A 202 -4.33 -3.43 18.96
CA VAL A 202 -4.73 -4.83 19.11
C VAL A 202 -4.60 -5.25 20.58
N PHE A 203 -5.39 -6.24 21.00
CA PHE A 203 -5.37 -6.75 22.38
C PHE A 203 -5.37 -8.27 22.37
N ASP A 204 -4.30 -8.85 22.92
CA ASP A 204 -4.16 -10.29 23.06
C ASP A 204 -5.09 -10.81 24.16
N ASN A 205 -5.51 -12.07 24.04
CA ASN A 205 -6.29 -12.77 25.08
C ASN A 205 -7.60 -12.07 25.47
N ALA A 206 -8.20 -11.30 24.58
CA ALA A 206 -9.48 -10.62 24.77
C ALA A 206 -10.49 -11.01 23.69
N ASP A 207 -11.75 -11.16 24.06
CA ASP A 207 -12.84 -11.24 23.09
C ASP A 207 -13.17 -9.85 22.50
N ASP A 208 -14.03 -9.80 21.51
CA ASP A 208 -14.32 -8.55 20.78
C ASP A 208 -14.98 -7.50 21.67
N THR A 209 -15.79 -7.90 22.66
CA THR A 209 -16.39 -6.98 23.65
C THR A 209 -15.32 -6.38 24.54
N ARG A 210 -14.42 -7.20 25.06
CA ARG A 210 -13.32 -6.73 25.92
C ARG A 210 -12.35 -5.84 25.14
N LYS A 211 -12.05 -6.15 23.88
CA LYS A 211 -11.20 -5.31 23.02
C LYS A 211 -11.82 -3.92 22.82
N ALA A 212 -13.13 -3.85 22.58
CA ALA A 212 -13.83 -2.57 22.45
C ALA A 212 -13.73 -1.74 23.72
N GLN A 213 -13.92 -2.36 24.91
CA GLN A 213 -13.78 -1.69 26.20
C GLN A 213 -12.36 -1.16 26.45
N LEU A 214 -11.34 -1.98 26.13
CA LEU A 214 -9.94 -1.58 26.30
C LEU A 214 -9.55 -0.42 25.39
N LEU A 215 -10.04 -0.40 24.15
CA LEU A 215 -9.79 0.72 23.25
C LEU A 215 -10.53 1.98 23.67
N ASP A 216 -11.78 1.85 24.14
CA ASP A 216 -12.54 2.99 24.69
C ASP A 216 -11.79 3.61 25.87
N GLU A 217 -11.26 2.79 26.77
CA GLU A 217 -10.45 3.24 27.91
C GLU A 217 -9.16 3.94 27.47
N LEU A 218 -8.41 3.38 26.49
CA LEU A 218 -7.21 4.02 25.95
C LEU A 218 -7.52 5.38 25.32
N ASN A 219 -8.55 5.46 24.47
CA ASN A 219 -8.93 6.70 23.79
C ASN A 219 -9.42 7.75 24.79
N THR A 220 -10.19 7.36 25.78
CA THR A 220 -10.69 8.25 26.85
C THR A 220 -9.55 8.74 27.75
N SER A 221 -8.62 7.84 28.11
CA SER A 221 -7.45 8.19 28.90
C SER A 221 -6.51 9.14 28.15
N PHE A 222 -6.24 8.86 26.86
CA PHE A 222 -5.50 9.75 25.98
C PHE A 222 -6.09 11.16 25.94
N HIS A 223 -7.39 11.26 25.67
CA HIS A 223 -8.11 12.54 25.65
C HIS A 223 -7.91 13.29 26.98
N THR A 224 -8.16 12.61 28.10
CA THR A 224 -8.04 13.20 29.44
C THR A 224 -6.63 13.70 29.72
N VAL A 225 -5.61 12.85 29.48
CA VAL A 225 -4.20 13.18 29.73
C VAL A 225 -3.77 14.38 28.88
N VAL A 226 -4.09 14.38 27.60
CA VAL A 226 -3.69 15.49 26.72
C VAL A 226 -4.38 16.79 27.11
N ARG A 227 -5.68 16.79 27.36
CA ARG A 227 -6.44 17.99 27.77
C ARG A 227 -5.93 18.58 29.09
N GLN A 228 -5.56 17.75 30.06
CA GLN A 228 -5.03 18.15 31.36
C GLN A 228 -3.67 18.86 31.29
N THR A 229 -2.88 18.64 30.26
CA THR A 229 -1.60 19.35 30.08
C THR A 229 -1.75 20.83 29.74
N GLY A 230 -2.94 21.28 29.33
CA GLY A 230 -3.30 22.67 29.07
C GLY A 230 -2.56 23.28 27.86
N GLY A 231 -2.45 24.61 27.86
CA GLY A 231 -1.86 25.33 26.71
C GLY A 231 -2.61 25.05 25.40
N GLY A 232 -1.90 24.89 24.29
CA GLY A 232 -2.49 24.54 22.99
C GLY A 232 -3.22 23.20 22.99
N ASN A 233 -2.92 22.32 23.93
CA ASN A 233 -3.54 20.99 24.03
C ASN A 233 -5.01 21.04 24.51
N ALA A 234 -5.45 22.16 25.09
CA ALA A 234 -6.85 22.34 25.48
C ALA A 234 -7.83 22.25 24.28
N THR A 235 -7.36 22.63 23.08
CA THR A 235 -8.18 22.64 21.84
C THR A 235 -7.49 21.95 20.65
N ARG A 236 -6.35 21.28 20.88
CA ARG A 236 -5.64 20.51 19.86
C ARG A 236 -6.54 19.44 19.27
N LEU A 237 -6.47 19.24 17.95
CA LEU A 237 -7.15 18.12 17.31
C LEU A 237 -6.54 16.79 17.79
N LEU A 238 -7.39 15.88 18.23
CA LEU A 238 -7.02 14.55 18.70
C LEU A 238 -7.61 13.49 17.76
N VAL A 239 -6.75 12.61 17.28
CA VAL A 239 -7.09 11.57 16.30
C VAL A 239 -7.26 10.25 17.05
N LEU A 240 -8.44 9.66 16.93
CA LEU A 240 -8.81 8.43 17.62
C LEU A 240 -9.01 7.29 16.62
N PRO A 241 -8.33 6.14 16.82
CA PRO A 241 -8.43 4.99 15.92
C PRO A 241 -9.61 4.08 16.28
N THR A 242 -10.09 3.34 15.26
CA THR A 242 -10.83 2.10 15.48
C THR A 242 -9.86 0.98 15.90
N GLN A 243 -10.40 -0.15 16.38
CA GLN A 243 -9.57 -1.33 16.68
C GLN A 243 -8.84 -1.79 15.42
N ALA A 244 -7.51 -1.98 15.53
CA ALA A 244 -6.60 -2.28 14.42
C ALA A 244 -6.73 -1.31 13.23
N CYS A 245 -7.22 -0.10 13.47
CA CYS A 245 -7.59 0.89 12.44
C CYS A 245 -8.48 0.33 11.33
N THR A 246 -9.25 -0.74 11.58
CA THR A 246 -10.07 -1.41 10.57
C THR A 246 -11.35 -0.61 10.29
N PRO A 247 -11.76 -0.39 9.02
CA PRO A 247 -12.98 0.31 8.65
C PRO A 247 -14.22 -0.61 8.65
N GLU A 248 -14.31 -1.54 9.61
CA GLU A 248 -15.49 -2.38 9.80
C GLU A 248 -16.59 -1.61 10.54
N GLN A 249 -17.86 -1.81 10.14
CA GLN A 249 -18.98 -1.02 10.63
C GLN A 249 -19.09 -1.02 12.17
N ASN A 250 -19.06 -2.20 12.78
CA ASN A 250 -19.17 -2.34 14.24
C ASN A 250 -18.02 -1.64 15.00
N LEU A 251 -16.82 -1.59 14.40
CA LEU A 251 -15.67 -0.93 15.02
C LEU A 251 -15.76 0.59 14.88
N MET A 252 -16.28 1.07 13.75
CA MET A 252 -16.55 2.49 13.55
C MET A 252 -17.70 2.96 14.44
N ASP A 253 -18.76 2.15 14.61
CA ASP A 253 -19.86 2.47 15.52
C ASP A 253 -19.39 2.58 16.98
N ASN A 254 -18.51 1.68 17.43
CA ASN A 254 -17.89 1.76 18.76
C ASN A 254 -17.09 3.06 18.93
N LEU A 255 -16.25 3.41 17.94
CA LEU A 255 -15.48 4.66 17.99
C LEU A 255 -16.40 5.89 18.00
N ALA A 256 -17.46 5.90 17.19
CA ALA A 256 -18.43 6.99 17.14
C ALA A 256 -19.13 7.17 18.51
N ALA A 257 -19.43 6.09 19.23
CA ALA A 257 -19.97 6.14 20.57
C ALA A 257 -18.97 6.73 21.57
N THR A 258 -17.69 6.30 21.54
CA THR A 258 -16.61 6.87 22.37
C THR A 258 -16.48 8.38 22.12
N MET A 259 -16.39 8.80 20.85
CA MET A 259 -16.26 10.23 20.49
C MET A 259 -17.45 11.06 20.96
N SER A 260 -18.66 10.50 20.84
CA SER A 260 -19.87 11.15 21.33
C SER A 260 -19.86 11.35 22.85
N SER A 261 -19.35 10.38 23.62
CA SER A 261 -19.28 10.44 25.07
C SER A 261 -18.29 11.49 25.59
N LEU A 262 -17.24 11.78 24.81
CA LEU A 262 -16.21 12.76 25.15
C LEU A 262 -16.66 14.22 24.99
N HIS A 263 -17.74 14.48 24.25
CA HIS A 263 -18.32 15.83 24.05
C HIS A 263 -17.30 16.89 23.59
N ASP A 264 -16.28 16.50 22.81
CA ASP A 264 -15.20 17.36 22.36
C ASP A 264 -15.30 17.57 20.83
N PRO A 265 -15.51 18.81 20.34
CA PRO A 265 -15.59 19.09 18.90
C PRO A 265 -14.25 19.01 18.17
N ASN A 266 -13.14 18.77 18.87
CA ASN A 266 -11.80 18.70 18.30
C ASN A 266 -11.30 17.26 18.13
N LEU A 267 -12.22 16.32 17.90
CA LEU A 267 -11.88 14.92 17.65
C LEU A 267 -11.93 14.59 16.16
N VAL A 268 -11.06 13.68 15.73
CA VAL A 268 -10.90 13.17 14.37
C VAL A 268 -10.91 11.65 14.42
N ALA A 269 -11.72 10.99 13.59
CA ALA A 269 -11.70 9.54 13.46
C ALA A 269 -10.59 9.10 12.51
N THR A 270 -9.87 8.00 12.82
CA THR A 270 -8.90 7.41 11.90
C THR A 270 -9.12 5.92 11.71
N VAL A 271 -8.95 5.52 10.45
CA VAL A 271 -8.93 4.13 9.99
C VAL A 271 -7.82 3.97 8.95
N HIS A 272 -7.48 2.72 8.60
CA HIS A 272 -6.52 2.37 7.54
C HIS A 272 -7.20 1.53 6.46
N TYR A 273 -6.75 1.67 5.20
CA TYR A 273 -7.32 0.91 4.09
C TYR A 273 -6.25 0.50 3.07
N TYR A 274 -6.00 -0.79 3.01
CA TYR A 274 -5.04 -1.39 2.08
C TYR A 274 -5.73 -2.26 1.01
N SER A 275 -6.89 -1.80 0.52
CA SER A 275 -7.70 -2.49 -0.47
C SER A 275 -8.37 -3.78 0.03
N PHE A 276 -9.18 -4.40 -0.82
CA PHE A 276 -9.65 -5.77 -0.65
C PHE A 276 -8.46 -6.71 -0.51
N TRP A 277 -8.30 -7.32 0.67
CA TRP A 277 -7.09 -8.05 1.04
C TRP A 277 -6.63 -9.08 -0.01
N PRO A 278 -7.51 -9.92 -0.62
CA PRO A 278 -7.08 -10.89 -1.62
C PRO A 278 -6.42 -10.26 -2.85
N PHE A 279 -6.87 -9.09 -3.29
CA PHE A 279 -6.23 -8.33 -4.36
C PHE A 279 -4.91 -7.71 -3.89
N SER A 280 -4.89 -7.12 -2.71
CA SER A 280 -3.73 -6.41 -2.17
C SER A 280 -2.48 -7.30 -2.01
N VAL A 281 -2.67 -8.61 -1.80
CA VAL A 281 -1.60 -9.61 -1.64
C VAL A 281 -1.54 -10.64 -2.76
N ASN A 282 -2.39 -10.52 -3.80
CA ASN A 282 -2.51 -11.46 -4.90
C ASN A 282 -2.71 -12.91 -4.42
N ILE A 283 -3.90 -13.19 -3.88
CA ILE A 283 -4.33 -14.52 -3.45
C ILE A 283 -5.74 -14.80 -3.97
N ALA A 284 -6.14 -16.06 -4.00
CA ALA A 284 -7.48 -16.52 -4.39
C ALA A 284 -7.90 -16.08 -5.81
N GLY A 285 -6.93 -15.85 -6.70
CA GLY A 285 -7.17 -15.46 -8.09
C GLY A 285 -7.49 -13.98 -8.30
N TYR A 286 -7.48 -13.14 -7.25
CA TYR A 286 -7.71 -11.70 -7.36
C TYR A 286 -6.44 -10.98 -7.84
N THR A 287 -6.20 -11.05 -9.15
CA THR A 287 -5.05 -10.41 -9.81
C THR A 287 -5.38 -9.05 -10.41
N ARG A 288 -6.68 -8.69 -10.49
CA ARG A 288 -7.16 -7.47 -11.18
C ARG A 288 -7.96 -6.59 -10.23
N PHE A 289 -7.87 -5.28 -10.46
CA PHE A 289 -8.80 -4.31 -9.88
C PHE A 289 -10.12 -4.39 -10.65
N ASP A 290 -10.93 -5.38 -10.30
CA ASP A 290 -12.22 -5.69 -10.90
C ASP A 290 -13.39 -5.05 -10.13
N ALA A 291 -14.62 -5.38 -10.54
CA ALA A 291 -15.82 -4.85 -9.91
C ALA A 291 -15.93 -5.22 -8.42
N THR A 292 -15.43 -6.39 -8.01
CA THR A 292 -15.44 -6.82 -6.59
C THR A 292 -14.53 -5.95 -5.75
N VAL A 293 -13.30 -5.71 -6.23
CA VAL A 293 -12.31 -4.88 -5.54
C VAL A 293 -12.77 -3.42 -5.51
N GLN A 294 -13.36 -2.92 -6.60
CA GLN A 294 -13.91 -1.57 -6.65
C GLN A 294 -15.10 -1.40 -5.71
N GLN A 295 -15.99 -2.38 -5.62
CA GLN A 295 -17.15 -2.33 -4.73
C GLN A 295 -16.75 -2.34 -3.26
N ASP A 296 -15.76 -3.17 -2.86
CA ASP A 296 -15.19 -3.17 -1.50
C ASP A 296 -14.67 -1.77 -1.12
N MET A 297 -13.98 -1.10 -2.05
CA MET A 297 -13.51 0.27 -1.83
C MET A 297 -14.68 1.25 -1.67
N SER A 298 -15.62 1.27 -2.60
CA SER A 298 -16.76 2.20 -2.57
C SER A 298 -17.60 2.00 -1.31
N ASP A 299 -17.89 0.75 -0.92
CA ASP A 299 -18.63 0.44 0.30
C ASP A 299 -17.87 0.89 1.55
N THR A 300 -16.55 0.75 1.55
CA THR A 300 -15.72 1.16 2.69
C THR A 300 -15.73 2.68 2.88
N PHE A 301 -15.57 3.43 1.79
CA PHE A 301 -15.62 4.90 1.86
C PHE A 301 -17.03 5.42 2.18
N ALA A 302 -18.08 4.80 1.65
CA ALA A 302 -19.46 5.12 1.99
C ALA A 302 -19.73 4.88 3.48
N ARG A 303 -19.27 3.76 4.06
CA ARG A 303 -19.41 3.49 5.51
C ARG A 303 -18.69 4.54 6.36
N MET A 304 -17.48 4.98 5.97
CA MET A 304 -16.76 6.06 6.67
C MET A 304 -17.56 7.37 6.62
N HIS A 305 -18.09 7.71 5.43
CA HIS A 305 -18.92 8.89 5.25
C HIS A 305 -20.16 8.84 6.16
N ASP A 306 -20.94 7.79 6.10
CA ASP A 306 -22.22 7.66 6.79
C ASP A 306 -22.06 7.57 8.31
N THR A 307 -20.98 6.94 8.78
CA THR A 307 -20.72 6.79 10.21
C THR A 307 -20.18 8.08 10.84
N PHE A 308 -19.33 8.82 10.14
CA PHE A 308 -18.60 9.96 10.68
C PHE A 308 -18.88 11.27 9.94
N VAL A 309 -18.54 11.36 8.64
CA VAL A 309 -18.54 12.64 7.89
C VAL A 309 -19.94 13.26 7.85
N ALA A 310 -20.98 12.46 7.57
CA ALA A 310 -22.37 12.91 7.53
C ALA A 310 -22.88 13.42 8.90
N LYS A 311 -22.18 13.08 10.00
CA LYS A 311 -22.48 13.53 11.38
C LYS A 311 -21.56 14.66 11.83
N GLY A 312 -20.75 15.24 10.93
CA GLY A 312 -19.83 16.32 11.25
C GLY A 312 -18.54 15.89 11.96
N ILE A 313 -18.22 14.60 11.98
CA ILE A 313 -16.97 14.05 12.51
C ILE A 313 -16.00 13.89 11.33
N PRO A 314 -14.85 14.61 11.31
CA PRO A 314 -13.90 14.46 10.22
C PRO A 314 -13.18 13.11 10.27
N VAL A 315 -12.90 12.55 9.10
CA VAL A 315 -12.16 11.30 8.93
C VAL A 315 -10.79 11.57 8.32
N TYR A 316 -9.77 11.04 8.96
CA TYR A 316 -8.41 10.97 8.45
C TYR A 316 -8.05 9.49 8.22
N LEU A 317 -8.01 9.08 6.95
CA LEU A 317 -7.50 7.75 6.57
C LEU A 317 -5.99 7.75 6.79
N GLY A 318 -5.56 7.30 7.99
CA GLY A 318 -4.19 7.43 8.49
C GLY A 318 -3.15 6.72 7.65
N GLU A 319 -3.56 5.63 6.99
CA GLU A 319 -2.73 4.90 6.04
C GLU A 319 -3.56 4.35 4.90
N TYR A 320 -3.04 4.49 3.68
CA TYR A 320 -3.54 3.78 2.51
C TYR A 320 -2.41 3.38 1.57
N GLY A 321 -2.62 2.29 0.86
CA GLY A 321 -1.71 1.73 -0.12
C GLY A 321 -2.16 0.35 -0.56
N LEU A 322 -1.26 -0.42 -1.16
CA LEU A 322 -1.40 -1.84 -1.40
C LEU A 322 -0.32 -2.56 -0.58
N LEU A 323 -0.65 -3.68 0.04
CA LEU A 323 0.28 -4.41 0.92
C LEU A 323 1.51 -4.96 0.19
N SER A 324 1.37 -5.22 -1.12
CA SER A 324 2.40 -5.82 -1.94
C SER A 324 2.73 -5.00 -3.19
N TYR A 325 2.54 -3.68 -3.14
CA TYR A 325 2.88 -2.77 -4.24
C TYR A 325 2.99 -1.32 -3.75
N PRO A 326 4.02 -0.52 -4.16
CA PRO A 326 5.22 -0.99 -4.86
C PRO A 326 6.19 -1.70 -3.90
N ASP A 327 6.79 -2.78 -4.35
CA ASP A 327 7.87 -3.46 -3.63
C ASP A 327 9.17 -3.39 -4.44
N TYR A 328 10.05 -2.46 -4.09
CA TYR A 328 11.34 -2.29 -4.77
C TYR A 328 12.45 -3.19 -4.22
N THR A 329 12.15 -4.01 -3.23
CA THR A 329 13.09 -4.99 -2.65
C THR A 329 12.88 -6.37 -3.23
N HIS A 330 11.64 -6.66 -3.67
CA HIS A 330 11.22 -7.92 -4.26
C HIS A 330 10.42 -7.66 -5.55
N GLN A 331 9.84 -8.72 -6.10
CA GLN A 331 8.93 -8.62 -7.25
C GLN A 331 7.57 -8.04 -6.79
N ASP A 332 7.05 -7.03 -7.49
CA ASP A 332 5.69 -6.55 -7.27
C ASP A 332 4.67 -7.70 -7.49
N TYR A 333 3.80 -7.91 -6.52
CA TYR A 333 2.78 -8.97 -6.57
C TYR A 333 1.50 -8.52 -7.27
N VAL A 334 1.26 -7.22 -7.29
CA VAL A 334 0.17 -6.59 -8.04
C VAL A 334 0.75 -5.95 -9.29
N ARG A 335 0.10 -6.17 -10.45
CA ARG A 335 0.54 -5.56 -11.70
C ARG A 335 0.35 -4.04 -11.68
N ARG A 336 1.32 -3.30 -12.21
CA ARG A 336 1.34 -1.83 -12.21
C ARG A 336 0.05 -1.21 -12.76
N GLY A 337 -0.51 -1.71 -13.88
CA GLY A 337 -1.77 -1.21 -14.43
C GLY A 337 -2.94 -1.35 -13.44
N GLU A 338 -3.02 -2.44 -12.73
CA GLU A 338 -4.05 -2.68 -11.72
C GLU A 338 -3.88 -1.79 -10.49
N ALA A 339 -2.63 -1.55 -10.08
CA ALA A 339 -2.32 -0.59 -9.01
C ALA A 339 -2.68 0.85 -9.41
N LEU A 340 -2.44 1.26 -10.66
CA LEU A 340 -2.84 2.59 -11.16
C LEU A 340 -4.36 2.80 -11.12
N LYS A 341 -5.15 1.75 -11.45
CA LYS A 341 -6.62 1.78 -11.31
C LYS A 341 -7.03 1.98 -9.86
N TYR A 342 -6.40 1.24 -8.94
CA TYR A 342 -6.65 1.34 -7.50
C TYR A 342 -6.42 2.77 -6.99
N PHE A 343 -5.25 3.37 -7.27
CA PHE A 343 -4.92 4.72 -6.79
C PHE A 343 -5.81 5.80 -7.44
N GLU A 344 -6.24 5.62 -8.68
CA GLU A 344 -7.20 6.49 -9.34
C GLU A 344 -8.56 6.45 -8.63
N ALA A 345 -9.08 5.25 -8.40
CA ALA A 345 -10.38 5.05 -7.77
C ALA A 345 -10.37 5.53 -6.31
N LEU A 346 -9.32 5.23 -5.53
CA LEU A 346 -9.20 5.65 -4.15
C LEU A 346 -9.25 7.18 -4.00
N GLY A 347 -8.50 7.91 -4.84
CA GLY A 347 -8.55 9.37 -4.81
C GLY A 347 -9.92 9.94 -5.18
N HIS A 348 -10.69 9.26 -6.03
CA HIS A 348 -12.08 9.61 -6.32
C HIS A 348 -12.97 9.39 -5.10
N GLU A 349 -12.96 8.18 -4.55
CA GLU A 349 -13.78 7.82 -3.38
C GLU A 349 -13.50 8.75 -2.19
N ALA A 350 -12.23 9.07 -1.95
CA ALA A 350 -11.84 10.01 -0.91
C ALA A 350 -12.51 11.39 -1.09
N ARG A 351 -12.48 11.93 -2.33
CA ARG A 351 -13.06 13.24 -2.60
C ARG A 351 -14.59 13.27 -2.44
N ILE A 352 -15.30 12.29 -3.00
CA ILE A 352 -16.77 12.29 -2.95
C ILE A 352 -17.32 11.97 -1.56
N ASN A 353 -16.55 11.29 -0.73
CA ASN A 353 -16.93 10.92 0.64
C ASN A 353 -16.34 11.87 1.70
N GLY A 354 -15.57 12.89 1.32
CA GLY A 354 -15.01 13.90 2.25
C GLY A 354 -13.96 13.32 3.22
N VAL A 355 -13.19 12.32 2.78
CA VAL A 355 -12.16 11.64 3.58
C VAL A 355 -10.78 12.19 3.23
N THR A 356 -10.03 12.66 4.21
CA THR A 356 -8.61 13.04 4.07
C THR A 356 -7.75 11.79 4.12
N THR A 357 -6.79 11.64 3.19
CA THR A 357 -6.04 10.40 3.01
C THR A 357 -4.53 10.59 3.12
N ALA A 358 -3.84 9.70 3.84
CA ALA A 358 -2.39 9.72 4.03
C ALA A 358 -1.73 8.49 3.37
N LEU A 359 -0.96 8.74 2.31
CA LEU A 359 -0.20 7.69 1.62
C LEU A 359 0.82 7.08 2.57
N TRP A 360 0.74 5.75 2.78
CA TRP A 360 1.80 5.05 3.51
C TRP A 360 3.04 4.91 2.62
N ASP A 361 4.15 5.48 3.07
CA ASP A 361 5.42 5.39 2.35
C ASP A 361 6.56 5.00 3.29
N ALA A 362 6.94 3.75 3.24
CA ALA A 362 8.08 3.19 3.96
C ALA A 362 9.43 3.39 3.21
N GLY A 363 9.49 4.30 2.22
CA GLY A 363 10.60 4.46 1.29
C GLY A 363 10.35 3.76 -0.06
N SER A 364 9.19 3.14 -0.21
CA SER A 364 8.79 2.44 -1.44
C SER A 364 8.35 3.38 -2.56
N PHE A 365 7.77 4.53 -2.23
CA PHE A 365 7.37 5.53 -3.22
C PHE A 365 8.45 6.58 -3.44
N LEU A 366 8.87 7.27 -2.39
CA LEU A 366 9.94 8.25 -2.44
C LEU A 366 11.24 7.64 -1.94
N ASN A 367 12.26 7.59 -2.79
CA ASN A 367 13.60 7.17 -2.39
C ASN A 367 14.19 8.20 -1.40
N ARG A 368 14.39 7.80 -0.16
CA ARG A 368 14.84 8.68 0.94
C ARG A 368 16.25 9.22 0.75
N ASN A 369 17.10 8.54 -0.05
CA ASN A 369 18.48 8.98 -0.30
C ASN A 369 18.55 10.01 -1.44
N THR A 370 17.76 9.82 -2.51
CA THR A 370 17.80 10.69 -3.68
C THR A 370 16.72 11.76 -3.69
N LEU A 371 15.70 11.62 -2.84
CA LEU A 371 14.48 12.44 -2.79
C LEU A 371 13.74 12.49 -4.15
N GLN A 372 13.83 11.38 -4.92
CA GLN A 372 13.14 11.19 -6.18
C GLN A 372 12.07 10.09 -6.03
N TRP A 373 10.93 10.29 -6.67
CA TRP A 373 9.91 9.24 -6.77
C TRP A 373 10.47 8.06 -7.57
N ARG A 374 10.35 6.84 -7.04
CA ARG A 374 10.86 5.63 -7.70
C ARG A 374 10.08 5.32 -8.98
N ASP A 375 8.77 5.52 -8.98
CA ASP A 375 7.90 5.52 -10.17
C ASP A 375 7.20 6.88 -10.30
N PRO A 376 7.78 7.82 -11.10
CA PRO A 376 7.16 9.12 -11.32
C PRO A 376 5.77 9.05 -11.97
N GLY A 377 5.50 8.01 -12.77
CA GLY A 377 4.19 7.81 -13.41
C GLY A 377 3.12 7.38 -12.39
N LEU A 378 3.47 6.51 -11.45
CA LEU A 378 2.61 6.14 -10.33
C LEU A 378 2.31 7.36 -9.46
N PHE A 379 3.33 8.13 -9.11
CA PHE A 379 3.12 9.34 -8.33
C PHE A 379 2.27 10.38 -9.08
N ALA A 380 2.47 10.52 -10.39
CA ALA A 380 1.62 11.40 -11.22
C ALA A 380 0.15 10.96 -11.18
N GLN A 381 -0.13 9.66 -11.19
CA GLN A 381 -1.48 9.11 -11.05
C GLN A 381 -2.07 9.43 -9.67
N ILE A 382 -1.32 9.19 -8.59
CA ILE A 382 -1.73 9.52 -7.22
C ILE A 382 -2.01 11.02 -7.11
N LYS A 383 -1.10 11.86 -7.58
CA LYS A 383 -1.22 13.32 -7.54
C LYS A 383 -2.41 13.83 -8.36
N SER A 384 -2.65 13.28 -9.55
CA SER A 384 -3.82 13.62 -10.38
C SER A 384 -5.12 13.28 -9.66
N SER A 385 -5.16 12.14 -8.97
CA SER A 385 -6.35 11.67 -8.26
C SER A 385 -6.78 12.57 -7.10
N TRP A 386 -5.92 13.45 -6.60
CA TRP A 386 -6.29 14.42 -5.54
C TRP A 386 -7.35 15.42 -5.98
N THR A 387 -7.43 15.73 -7.27
CA THR A 387 -8.30 16.81 -7.78
C THR A 387 -9.14 16.42 -8.97
N THR A 388 -8.77 15.37 -9.72
CA THR A 388 -9.48 14.99 -10.95
C THR A 388 -9.53 13.47 -11.13
N ARG A 389 -10.30 13.02 -12.12
CA ARG A 389 -10.32 11.65 -12.61
C ARG A 389 -9.34 11.47 -13.76
N SER A 390 -8.80 10.26 -13.89
CA SER A 390 -8.05 9.82 -15.09
C SER A 390 -8.80 8.66 -15.75
N GLY A 391 -8.90 8.68 -17.08
CA GLY A 391 -9.40 7.51 -17.81
C GLY A 391 -8.42 6.35 -17.69
N THR A 392 -8.95 5.12 -17.62
CA THR A 392 -8.19 3.86 -17.56
C THR A 392 -8.66 2.90 -18.66
N ALA A 393 -8.11 1.69 -18.71
CA ALA A 393 -8.60 0.65 -19.60
C ALA A 393 -8.61 -0.72 -18.90
N SER A 394 -9.27 -1.70 -19.50
CA SER A 394 -9.35 -3.09 -19.01
C SER A 394 -7.97 -3.72 -18.77
N SER A 395 -6.95 -3.30 -19.52
CA SER A 395 -5.55 -3.72 -19.35
C SER A 395 -4.58 -2.58 -19.71
N ASP A 396 -3.39 -2.62 -19.12
CA ASP A 396 -2.23 -1.83 -19.53
C ASP A 396 -1.38 -2.53 -20.61
N SER A 397 -1.87 -3.63 -21.19
CA SER A 397 -1.11 -4.46 -22.12
C SER A 397 -1.99 -5.07 -23.20
N VAL A 398 -1.40 -5.16 -24.39
CA VAL A 398 -1.91 -5.87 -25.56
C VAL A 398 -0.89 -6.93 -25.94
N PHE A 399 -1.30 -8.20 -25.86
CA PHE A 399 -0.46 -9.35 -26.17
C PHE A 399 -0.63 -9.78 -27.62
N VAL A 400 0.50 -9.90 -28.34
CA VAL A 400 0.58 -10.31 -29.75
C VAL A 400 1.41 -11.59 -29.84
N PRO A 401 0.89 -12.70 -30.37
CA PRO A 401 1.66 -13.93 -30.52
C PRO A 401 2.92 -13.74 -31.38
N LYS A 402 4.01 -14.41 -31.01
CA LYS A 402 5.29 -14.39 -31.79
C LYS A 402 5.11 -14.98 -33.20
N ALA A 403 4.34 -16.06 -33.29
CA ALA A 403 4.10 -16.79 -34.53
C ALA A 403 2.66 -16.59 -35.03
N GLY A 404 2.42 -16.89 -36.30
CA GLY A 404 1.10 -16.80 -36.91
C GLY A 404 0.68 -15.41 -37.38
N ALA A 405 -0.56 -15.28 -37.82
CA ALA A 405 -1.15 -14.01 -38.22
C ALA A 405 -1.39 -13.12 -37.02
N ILE A 406 -1.16 -11.82 -37.16
CA ILE A 406 -1.53 -10.83 -36.17
C ILE A 406 -3.00 -10.48 -36.37
N GLU A 407 -3.79 -10.63 -35.33
CA GLU A 407 -5.18 -10.24 -35.27
C GLU A 407 -5.35 -8.90 -34.58
N ALA A 408 -6.46 -8.20 -34.86
CA ALA A 408 -6.85 -7.01 -34.11
C ALA A 408 -7.06 -7.33 -32.62
N ARG A 409 -6.77 -6.37 -31.75
CA ARG A 409 -6.91 -6.50 -30.29
C ARG A 409 -7.73 -5.35 -29.74
N THR A 410 -8.71 -5.68 -28.91
CA THR A 410 -9.63 -4.72 -28.30
C THR A 410 -9.34 -4.54 -26.82
N LEU A 411 -9.34 -3.30 -26.38
CA LEU A 411 -9.36 -2.89 -24.98
C LEU A 411 -10.67 -2.16 -24.70
N THR A 412 -11.25 -2.42 -23.54
CA THR A 412 -12.35 -1.62 -23.03
C THR A 412 -11.80 -0.45 -22.24
N LEU A 413 -12.12 0.76 -22.62
CA LEU A 413 -11.81 1.97 -21.86
C LEU A 413 -12.77 2.10 -20.68
N ASN A 414 -12.26 2.67 -19.61
CA ASN A 414 -13.06 3.23 -18.52
C ASN A 414 -12.78 4.73 -18.47
N PRO A 415 -13.65 5.56 -19.06
CA PRO A 415 -13.40 7.00 -19.15
C PRO A 415 -13.45 7.72 -17.80
N ASN A 416 -14.08 7.15 -16.75
CA ASN A 416 -14.18 7.77 -15.43
C ASN A 416 -14.74 9.21 -15.49
N GLY A 417 -15.75 9.47 -16.35
CA GLY A 417 -16.33 10.79 -16.56
C GLY A 417 -15.48 11.73 -17.42
N THR A 418 -14.39 11.24 -18.02
CA THR A 418 -13.57 11.98 -18.99
C THR A 418 -13.96 11.59 -20.43
N THR A 419 -13.36 12.24 -21.42
CA THR A 419 -13.58 11.93 -22.84
C THR A 419 -12.29 11.41 -23.45
N PHE A 420 -12.32 10.27 -24.11
CA PHE A 420 -11.19 9.75 -24.87
C PHE A 420 -10.81 10.68 -26.03
N ARG A 421 -9.51 10.93 -26.22
CA ARG A 421 -8.95 11.85 -27.21
C ARG A 421 -8.14 11.16 -28.29
N GLY A 422 -7.89 9.85 -28.16
CA GLY A 422 -7.15 9.04 -29.13
C GLY A 422 -5.96 8.32 -28.51
N LEU A 423 -5.19 7.66 -29.38
CA LEU A 423 -3.96 6.95 -29.04
C LEU A 423 -2.73 7.69 -29.57
N TRP A 424 -1.63 7.66 -28.82
CA TRP A 424 -0.32 8.21 -29.20
C TRP A 424 0.79 7.18 -28.97
N GLN A 425 1.81 7.22 -29.83
CA GLN A 425 3.10 6.60 -29.59
C GLN A 425 4.13 7.74 -29.47
N GLY A 426 4.60 8.00 -28.26
CA GLY A 426 5.40 9.18 -27.96
C GLY A 426 4.66 10.47 -28.32
N THR A 427 5.19 11.24 -29.27
CA THR A 427 4.56 12.47 -29.78
C THR A 427 3.65 12.26 -31.00
N THR A 428 3.67 11.07 -31.61
CA THR A 428 2.91 10.76 -32.80
C THR A 428 1.52 10.26 -32.47
N ARG A 429 0.49 10.93 -32.95
CA ARG A 429 -0.90 10.46 -32.84
C ARG A 429 -1.16 9.34 -33.85
N LEU A 430 -1.76 8.25 -33.39
CA LEU A 430 -2.27 7.18 -34.23
C LEU A 430 -3.54 7.66 -34.96
N THR A 431 -3.76 7.17 -36.17
CA THR A 431 -4.90 7.54 -37.01
C THR A 431 -6.09 6.64 -36.71
N GLU A 432 -7.21 7.23 -36.24
CA GLU A 432 -8.47 6.54 -36.13
C GLU A 432 -8.99 6.12 -37.53
N GLY A 433 -9.57 4.94 -37.60
CA GLY A 433 -10.04 4.30 -38.84
C GLY A 433 -8.97 3.45 -39.53
N SER A 434 -7.66 3.73 -39.36
CA SER A 434 -6.57 2.93 -39.94
C SER A 434 -5.73 2.19 -38.89
N ASP A 435 -5.30 2.88 -37.82
CA ASP A 435 -4.48 2.27 -36.78
C ASP A 435 -5.34 1.65 -35.67
N TYR A 436 -6.46 2.26 -35.37
CA TYR A 436 -7.45 1.78 -34.42
C TYR A 436 -8.85 2.24 -34.79
N THR A 437 -9.85 1.58 -34.23
CA THR A 437 -11.26 1.99 -34.31
C THR A 437 -11.85 2.15 -32.91
N VAL A 438 -12.88 2.98 -32.79
CA VAL A 438 -13.61 3.23 -31.55
C VAL A 438 -15.08 2.87 -31.74
N SER A 439 -15.64 2.08 -30.83
CA SER A 439 -17.07 1.75 -30.79
C SER A 439 -17.53 1.75 -29.33
N GLY A 440 -18.26 2.78 -28.91
CA GLY A 440 -18.55 3.01 -27.50
C GLY A 440 -17.24 3.12 -26.70
N ASP A 441 -17.10 2.34 -25.65
CA ASP A 441 -15.89 2.28 -24.84
C ASP A 441 -14.84 1.26 -25.37
N GLN A 442 -15.09 0.62 -26.52
CA GLN A 442 -14.17 -0.33 -27.11
C GLN A 442 -13.18 0.39 -28.04
N VAL A 443 -11.88 0.23 -27.79
CA VAL A 443 -10.80 0.65 -28.67
C VAL A 443 -10.11 -0.59 -29.22
N THR A 444 -10.18 -0.76 -30.56
CA THR A 444 -9.61 -1.91 -31.25
C THR A 444 -8.40 -1.48 -32.07
N LEU A 445 -7.20 -1.93 -31.68
CA LEU A 445 -5.98 -1.80 -32.48
C LEU A 445 -6.07 -2.74 -33.67
N THR A 446 -5.84 -2.21 -34.90
CA THR A 446 -5.90 -3.00 -36.13
C THR A 446 -4.72 -3.97 -36.24
N ALA A 447 -4.89 -5.07 -36.97
CA ALA A 447 -3.82 -6.02 -37.26
C ALA A 447 -2.61 -5.33 -37.94
N SER A 448 -2.87 -4.39 -38.83
CA SER A 448 -1.82 -3.63 -39.55
C SER A 448 -1.04 -2.72 -38.59
N ALA A 449 -1.72 -2.02 -37.68
CA ALA A 449 -1.05 -1.22 -36.65
C ALA A 449 -0.21 -2.09 -35.73
N LEU A 450 -0.75 -3.20 -35.25
CA LEU A 450 -0.02 -4.15 -34.40
C LEU A 450 1.19 -4.75 -35.10
N THR A 451 1.10 -5.05 -36.40
CA THR A 451 2.25 -5.49 -37.22
C THR A 451 3.35 -4.44 -37.24
N ARG A 452 3.01 -3.18 -37.45
CA ARG A 452 3.97 -2.07 -37.40
C ARG A 452 4.57 -1.86 -36.02
N LEU A 453 3.75 -1.90 -34.99
CA LEU A 453 4.15 -1.66 -33.62
C LEU A 453 5.03 -2.77 -33.01
N THR A 454 4.86 -4.00 -33.47
CA THR A 454 5.67 -5.15 -33.03
C THR A 454 6.95 -5.36 -33.82
N GLY A 455 7.07 -4.77 -35.02
CA GLY A 455 8.28 -4.87 -35.84
C GLY A 455 8.72 -6.32 -36.11
N ASP A 456 9.90 -6.69 -35.64
CA ASP A 456 10.47 -8.05 -35.74
C ASP A 456 9.88 -9.05 -34.74
N ARG A 457 8.92 -8.61 -33.93
CA ARG A 457 8.30 -9.39 -32.85
C ARG A 457 9.31 -9.96 -31.87
N ALA A 458 10.27 -9.15 -31.42
CA ALA A 458 11.12 -9.55 -30.28
C ALA A 458 10.26 -9.80 -29.04
N TYR A 459 10.55 -10.83 -28.24
CA TYR A 459 9.80 -11.11 -27.01
C TYR A 459 9.85 -9.93 -26.05
N GLY A 460 8.72 -9.62 -25.42
CA GLY A 460 8.54 -8.54 -24.47
C GLY A 460 7.91 -7.29 -25.11
N ILE A 461 8.14 -6.13 -24.52
CA ILE A 461 7.53 -4.86 -24.92
C ILE A 461 8.18 -4.36 -26.22
N ASN A 462 7.37 -4.25 -27.29
CA ASN A 462 7.83 -3.73 -28.57
C ASN A 462 7.45 -2.25 -28.78
N ALA A 463 6.32 -1.82 -28.22
CA ALA A 463 5.87 -0.43 -28.27
C ALA A 463 5.09 -0.07 -27.01
N THR A 464 5.11 1.21 -26.68
CA THR A 464 4.27 1.80 -25.63
C THR A 464 3.39 2.88 -26.24
N LEU A 465 2.09 2.75 -26.04
CA LEU A 465 1.08 3.72 -26.45
C LEU A 465 0.53 4.44 -25.23
N GLN A 466 -0.05 5.61 -25.48
CA GLN A 466 -0.80 6.39 -24.49
C GLN A 466 -2.23 6.60 -25.00
N ALA A 467 -3.20 6.11 -24.26
CA ALA A 467 -4.58 6.54 -24.40
C ALA A 467 -4.75 7.86 -23.62
N ARG A 468 -5.02 8.95 -24.35
CA ARG A 468 -5.19 10.28 -23.76
C ARG A 468 -6.68 10.60 -23.61
N PHE A 469 -6.98 11.28 -22.51
CA PHE A 469 -8.33 11.69 -22.18
C PHE A 469 -8.41 13.21 -22.02
N SER A 470 -9.60 13.76 -21.83
CA SER A 470 -9.81 15.22 -21.70
C SER A 470 -9.13 15.83 -20.46
N GLN A 471 -8.85 15.01 -19.46
CA GLN A 471 -8.16 15.38 -18.22
C GLN A 471 -7.50 14.17 -17.59
N GLY A 472 -6.70 14.39 -16.55
CA GLY A 472 -5.98 13.34 -15.83
C GLY A 472 -4.70 12.89 -16.52
N VAL A 473 -4.15 11.79 -16.03
CA VAL A 473 -2.92 11.17 -16.56
C VAL A 473 -3.27 10.26 -17.74
N PRO A 474 -2.52 10.28 -18.85
CA PRO A 474 -2.70 9.33 -19.93
C PRO A 474 -2.53 7.88 -19.44
N TRP A 475 -3.39 6.98 -19.96
CA TRP A 475 -3.26 5.56 -19.69
C TRP A 475 -2.23 4.93 -20.63
N GLU A 476 -1.21 4.28 -20.05
CA GLU A 476 -0.16 3.60 -20.79
C GLU A 476 -0.62 2.21 -21.24
N ILE A 477 -0.35 1.86 -22.51
CA ILE A 477 -0.66 0.56 -23.10
C ILE A 477 0.61 -0.02 -23.72
N LYS A 478 1.07 -1.15 -23.21
CA LYS A 478 2.25 -1.87 -23.71
C LYS A 478 1.82 -2.88 -24.76
N VAL A 479 2.41 -2.84 -25.94
CA VAL A 479 2.27 -3.85 -26.98
C VAL A 479 3.39 -4.87 -26.78
N ILE A 480 3.00 -6.11 -26.44
CA ILE A 480 3.93 -7.16 -25.98
C ILE A 480 3.87 -8.34 -26.92
N THR A 481 5.02 -8.74 -27.47
CA THR A 481 5.13 -10.00 -28.20
C THR A 481 5.43 -11.13 -27.23
N TYR A 482 4.67 -12.21 -27.33
CA TYR A 482 4.76 -13.36 -26.42
C TYR A 482 4.55 -14.70 -27.14
N ASP A 483 4.96 -15.77 -26.49
CA ASP A 483 4.48 -17.14 -26.67
C ASP A 483 4.16 -17.75 -25.32
N THR A 484 3.45 -18.89 -25.33
CA THR A 484 3.21 -19.68 -24.10
C THR A 484 4.54 -19.98 -23.42
N PRO A 485 4.70 -19.63 -22.15
CA PRO A 485 5.91 -19.96 -21.38
C PRO A 485 6.18 -21.47 -21.35
N VAL A 486 7.46 -21.83 -21.24
CA VAL A 486 7.89 -23.23 -21.14
C VAL A 486 8.60 -23.44 -19.82
N LEU A 487 8.16 -24.45 -19.09
CA LEU A 487 8.77 -24.92 -17.84
C LEU A 487 9.55 -26.20 -18.12
N SER A 488 10.61 -26.42 -17.35
CA SER A 488 11.44 -27.64 -17.46
C SER A 488 11.44 -28.42 -16.15
N ASP A 489 11.72 -29.70 -16.25
CA ASP A 489 11.89 -30.56 -15.08
C ASP A 489 12.97 -30.02 -14.14
N ALA A 490 12.77 -30.21 -12.86
CA ALA A 490 13.68 -29.75 -11.82
C ALA A 490 13.75 -30.72 -10.63
N THR A 491 14.88 -30.71 -9.95
CA THR A 491 15.06 -31.33 -8.65
C THR A 491 15.64 -30.32 -7.67
N GLY A 492 15.27 -30.43 -6.41
CA GLY A 492 15.75 -29.50 -5.38
C GLY A 492 15.37 -29.96 -3.99
N THR A 493 15.28 -29.02 -3.09
CA THR A 493 14.90 -29.28 -1.70
C THR A 493 13.72 -28.39 -1.27
N THR A 494 13.06 -28.77 -0.19
CA THR A 494 11.98 -27.97 0.40
C THR A 494 12.44 -26.56 0.86
N GLY A 495 13.75 -26.36 1.08
CA GLY A 495 14.34 -25.07 1.43
C GLY A 495 14.79 -24.24 0.22
N SER A 496 14.92 -24.85 -0.96
CA SER A 496 15.32 -24.18 -2.19
C SER A 496 14.88 -24.99 -3.40
N PHE A 497 13.76 -24.59 -4.00
CA PHE A 497 13.23 -25.20 -5.22
C PHE A 497 12.89 -24.13 -6.24
N ALA A 498 13.65 -24.11 -7.33
CA ALA A 498 13.43 -23.23 -8.46
C ALA A 498 13.25 -24.06 -9.73
N LEU A 499 12.08 -23.95 -10.36
CA LEU A 499 11.81 -24.59 -11.64
C LEU A 499 12.24 -23.66 -12.78
N PRO A 500 13.05 -24.15 -13.76
CA PRO A 500 13.48 -23.32 -14.88
C PRO A 500 12.31 -22.93 -15.77
N ALA A 501 12.24 -21.64 -16.13
CA ALA A 501 11.13 -21.05 -16.87
C ALA A 501 11.62 -20.17 -18.03
N GLN A 502 11.17 -20.44 -19.23
CA GLN A 502 11.30 -19.53 -20.35
C GLN A 502 10.01 -18.74 -20.46
N PHE A 503 10.00 -17.50 -19.97
CA PHE A 503 8.78 -16.66 -19.91
C PHE A 503 8.31 -16.17 -21.29
N ARG A 504 9.18 -16.15 -22.31
CA ARG A 504 8.84 -15.82 -23.71
C ARG A 504 8.02 -14.55 -23.86
N GLY A 505 8.40 -13.49 -23.14
CA GLY A 505 7.73 -12.19 -23.18
C GLY A 505 6.47 -12.08 -22.32
N ASP A 506 6.01 -13.17 -21.71
CA ASP A 506 4.87 -13.16 -20.82
C ASP A 506 5.29 -12.97 -19.35
N MET A 507 4.34 -12.71 -18.50
CA MET A 507 4.55 -12.51 -17.06
C MET A 507 3.56 -13.36 -16.26
N LEU A 508 4.05 -13.94 -15.15
CA LEU A 508 3.24 -14.74 -14.23
C LEU A 508 2.20 -13.87 -13.52
N ALA A 509 0.95 -14.30 -13.54
CA ALA A 509 -0.14 -13.61 -12.86
C ALA A 509 -0.48 -14.24 -11.50
N THR A 510 -0.62 -15.59 -11.45
CA THR A 510 -0.93 -16.33 -10.24
C THR A 510 -0.68 -17.83 -10.43
N MET A 511 -0.79 -18.61 -9.38
CA MET A 511 -0.61 -20.07 -9.38
C MET A 511 -1.72 -20.78 -8.60
N GLU A 512 -2.29 -21.83 -9.17
CA GLU A 512 -3.11 -22.79 -8.46
C GLU A 512 -2.29 -24.01 -8.04
N ALA A 513 -2.67 -24.63 -6.92
CA ALA A 513 -2.09 -25.89 -6.45
C ALA A 513 -3.18 -26.82 -5.93
N LYS A 514 -3.23 -28.05 -6.47
CA LYS A 514 -4.22 -29.07 -6.13
C LYS A 514 -3.61 -30.46 -6.02
N TYR A 515 -4.14 -31.26 -5.09
CA TYR A 515 -3.88 -32.70 -5.06
C TYR A 515 -4.69 -33.43 -6.14
N ALA A 516 -4.39 -34.70 -6.35
CA ALA A 516 -5.05 -35.57 -7.34
C ALA A 516 -6.56 -35.78 -7.07
N ASP A 517 -6.99 -35.66 -5.82
CA ASP A 517 -8.39 -35.75 -5.39
C ASP A 517 -9.16 -34.41 -5.58
N GLY A 518 -8.49 -33.37 -6.10
CA GLY A 518 -9.06 -32.05 -6.33
C GLY A 518 -9.02 -31.11 -5.10
N SER A 519 -8.58 -31.58 -3.94
CA SER A 519 -8.40 -30.74 -2.76
C SER A 519 -7.25 -29.75 -2.95
N ASN A 520 -7.30 -28.62 -2.25
CA ASN A 520 -6.29 -27.58 -2.37
C ASN A 520 -4.99 -27.98 -1.66
N ALA A 521 -3.85 -27.64 -2.27
CA ALA A 521 -2.52 -27.86 -1.72
C ALA A 521 -1.85 -26.53 -1.39
N GLY A 522 -0.87 -26.55 -0.45
CA GLY A 522 -0.12 -25.38 -0.04
C GLY A 522 -0.74 -24.61 1.12
N PRO A 523 -0.12 -23.47 1.53
CA PRO A 523 -0.47 -22.74 2.76
C PRO A 523 -1.88 -22.12 2.73
N ALA A 524 -2.40 -21.77 1.56
CA ALA A 524 -3.76 -21.26 1.38
C ALA A 524 -4.74 -22.39 1.07
N ASN A 525 -4.98 -23.29 2.04
CA ASN A 525 -5.80 -24.50 1.86
C ASN A 525 -7.31 -24.23 1.62
N TRP A 526 -7.80 -23.02 1.84
CA TRP A 526 -9.18 -22.57 1.62
C TRP A 526 -9.45 -22.16 0.15
N THR A 527 -8.41 -22.05 -0.68
CA THR A 527 -8.46 -21.73 -2.10
C THR A 527 -7.39 -22.51 -2.85
N SER A 528 -7.62 -22.81 -4.13
CA SER A 528 -6.57 -23.37 -4.99
C SER A 528 -5.49 -22.34 -5.34
N TYR A 529 -5.86 -21.07 -5.44
CA TYR A 529 -4.94 -19.98 -5.81
C TYR A 529 -4.08 -19.56 -4.63
N GLN A 530 -2.80 -19.82 -4.74
CA GLN A 530 -1.82 -19.55 -3.70
C GLN A 530 -1.40 -18.09 -3.67
N GLN A 531 -0.95 -17.63 -2.51
CA GLN A 531 -0.50 -16.24 -2.35
C GLN A 531 0.85 -16.03 -3.03
N PHE A 532 0.91 -15.04 -3.92
CA PHE A 532 2.13 -14.59 -4.55
C PHE A 532 3.14 -14.08 -3.50
N GLY A 533 4.43 -14.36 -3.68
CA GLY A 533 5.49 -14.02 -2.72
C GLY A 533 5.56 -14.94 -1.50
N THR A 534 4.45 -15.47 -1.01
CA THR A 534 4.42 -16.39 0.14
C THR A 534 4.60 -17.86 -0.29
N ALA A 535 3.92 -18.29 -1.35
CA ALA A 535 4.00 -19.66 -1.82
C ALA A 535 4.90 -19.83 -3.05
N PHE A 536 4.97 -18.84 -3.90
CA PHE A 536 5.74 -18.84 -5.15
C PHE A 536 6.13 -17.43 -5.55
N SER A 537 7.20 -17.31 -6.36
CA SER A 537 7.66 -16.03 -6.92
C SER A 537 8.40 -16.26 -8.25
N PRO A 538 8.19 -15.45 -9.30
CA PRO A 538 9.00 -15.50 -10.51
C PRO A 538 10.33 -14.79 -10.32
N ASP A 539 11.39 -15.36 -10.88
CA ASP A 539 12.67 -14.70 -11.12
C ASP A 539 12.87 -14.56 -12.65
N TYR A 540 12.48 -13.41 -13.19
CA TYR A 540 12.59 -13.18 -14.63
C TYR A 540 14.04 -13.10 -15.11
N ALA A 541 14.96 -12.57 -14.29
CA ALA A 541 16.38 -12.47 -14.60
C ALA A 541 17.06 -13.84 -14.56
N GLY A 542 16.79 -14.62 -13.52
CA GLY A 542 17.27 -15.99 -13.36
C GLY A 542 16.52 -17.02 -14.22
N LYS A 543 15.44 -16.61 -14.90
CA LYS A 543 14.58 -17.47 -15.73
C LYS A 543 14.05 -18.69 -14.93
N ALA A 544 13.46 -18.44 -13.78
CA ALA A 544 12.92 -19.46 -12.91
C ALA A 544 11.62 -19.01 -12.24
N ILE A 545 10.85 -19.96 -11.73
CA ILE A 545 9.81 -19.74 -10.74
C ILE A 545 10.23 -20.47 -9.48
N THR A 546 10.30 -19.77 -8.37
CA THR A 546 10.65 -20.34 -7.07
C THR A 546 9.38 -20.74 -6.33
N LEU A 547 9.33 -21.96 -5.79
CA LEU A 547 8.40 -22.38 -4.75
C LEU A 547 9.09 -22.23 -3.40
N THR A 548 8.41 -21.57 -2.46
CA THR A 548 9.00 -21.19 -1.19
C THR A 548 9.04 -22.35 -0.16
N PRO A 549 9.84 -22.25 0.90
CA PRO A 549 9.77 -23.19 2.02
C PRO A 549 8.37 -23.27 2.65
N ASP A 550 7.64 -22.16 2.72
CA ASP A 550 6.27 -22.10 3.26
C ASP A 550 5.30 -22.95 2.44
N PHE A 551 5.45 -22.96 1.10
CA PHE A 551 4.67 -23.84 0.24
C PHE A 551 4.89 -25.30 0.61
N PHE A 552 6.14 -25.75 0.74
CA PHE A 552 6.46 -27.14 1.03
C PHE A 552 6.16 -27.55 2.47
N THR A 553 6.16 -26.62 3.42
CA THR A 553 5.73 -26.90 4.80
C THR A 553 4.26 -27.32 4.85
N ALA A 554 3.44 -26.79 3.96
CA ALA A 554 2.00 -27.06 3.90
C ALA A 554 1.60 -28.19 2.93
N VAL A 555 2.56 -28.76 2.17
CA VAL A 555 2.31 -29.87 1.23
C VAL A 555 2.55 -31.22 1.91
N ASN A 556 1.67 -32.19 1.66
CA ASN A 556 1.78 -33.55 2.17
C ASN A 556 2.98 -34.31 1.58
N ASP A 557 3.69 -35.04 2.41
CA ASP A 557 4.83 -35.85 1.99
C ASP A 557 4.40 -36.99 1.08
N GLY A 558 5.12 -37.23 -0.01
CA GLY A 558 4.84 -38.26 -0.99
C GLY A 558 3.61 -38.02 -1.89
N ALA A 559 2.83 -36.98 -1.66
CA ALA A 559 1.64 -36.70 -2.44
C ALA A 559 1.98 -35.81 -3.67
N PRO A 560 1.64 -36.23 -4.90
CA PRO A 560 1.78 -35.36 -6.08
C PRO A 560 0.85 -34.17 -6.01
N VAL A 561 1.37 -32.99 -6.33
CA VAL A 561 0.61 -31.74 -6.45
C VAL A 561 0.68 -31.26 -7.88
N THR A 562 -0.48 -30.97 -8.47
CA THR A 562 -0.60 -30.31 -9.77
C THR A 562 -0.63 -28.80 -9.55
N LEU A 563 0.31 -28.10 -10.17
CA LEU A 563 0.39 -26.65 -10.23
C LEU A 563 -0.14 -26.18 -11.57
N THR A 564 -0.97 -25.13 -11.58
CA THR A 564 -1.36 -24.42 -12.80
C THR A 564 -0.89 -22.98 -12.70
N PHE A 565 0.08 -22.64 -13.51
CA PHE A 565 0.59 -21.26 -13.62
C PHE A 565 -0.24 -20.49 -14.64
N HIS A 566 -0.81 -19.36 -14.21
CA HIS A 566 -1.57 -18.45 -15.06
C HIS A 566 -0.72 -17.25 -15.42
N PHE A 567 -0.73 -16.87 -16.70
CA PHE A 567 0.06 -15.76 -17.21
C PHE A 567 -0.84 -14.61 -17.69
N TRP A 568 -0.28 -13.40 -17.75
CA TRP A 568 -1.05 -12.21 -18.10
C TRP A 568 -1.59 -12.18 -19.53
N SER A 569 -0.98 -12.93 -20.46
CA SER A 569 -1.53 -13.13 -21.81
C SER A 569 -2.82 -13.94 -21.84
N GLY A 570 -3.14 -14.65 -20.77
CA GLY A 570 -4.18 -15.66 -20.66
C GLY A 570 -3.66 -17.09 -20.87
N ALA A 571 -2.36 -17.27 -21.15
CA ALA A 571 -1.75 -18.60 -21.24
C ALA A 571 -1.72 -19.28 -19.86
N THR A 572 -1.85 -20.61 -19.87
CA THR A 572 -1.69 -21.46 -18.67
C THR A 572 -0.66 -22.54 -18.93
N VAL A 573 0.10 -22.92 -17.92
CA VAL A 573 1.08 -24.01 -17.96
C VAL A 573 0.89 -24.89 -16.73
N THR A 574 0.73 -26.20 -16.96
CA THR A 574 0.63 -27.20 -15.89
C THR A 574 2.02 -27.74 -15.55
N TYR A 575 2.23 -28.03 -14.26
CA TYR A 575 3.47 -28.58 -13.74
C TYR A 575 3.15 -29.48 -12.53
N HIS A 576 3.95 -30.52 -12.31
CA HIS A 576 3.73 -31.43 -11.20
C HIS A 576 4.92 -31.41 -10.24
N VAL A 577 4.64 -31.34 -8.94
CA VAL A 577 5.68 -31.44 -7.91
C VAL A 577 5.34 -32.53 -6.90
N THR A 578 6.38 -33.23 -6.43
CA THR A 578 6.26 -34.19 -5.34
C THR A 578 7.38 -33.95 -4.33
N LYS A 579 6.99 -33.80 -3.06
CA LYS A 579 7.91 -33.71 -1.94
C LYS A 579 8.11 -35.08 -1.35
N SER A 580 9.36 -35.46 -1.04
CA SER A 580 9.73 -36.68 -0.32
C SER A 580 10.78 -36.31 0.73
N GLY A 581 10.35 -36.17 1.98
CA GLY A 581 11.16 -35.63 3.06
C GLY A 581 11.61 -34.19 2.71
N SER A 582 12.92 -33.96 2.66
CA SER A 582 13.50 -32.67 2.24
C SER A 582 13.71 -32.56 0.72
N SER A 583 13.55 -33.64 -0.04
CA SER A 583 13.76 -33.65 -1.50
C SER A 583 12.48 -33.25 -2.23
N VAL A 584 12.62 -32.54 -3.36
CA VAL A 584 11.53 -32.15 -4.24
C VAL A 584 11.88 -32.55 -5.67
N THR A 585 10.93 -33.17 -6.35
CA THR A 585 10.99 -33.46 -7.78
C THR A 585 9.86 -32.71 -8.47
N GLY A 586 10.17 -32.04 -9.57
CA GLY A 586 9.21 -31.33 -10.41
C GLY A 586 9.31 -31.79 -11.86
N THR A 587 8.17 -31.99 -12.51
CA THR A 587 8.09 -32.42 -13.91
C THR A 587 7.10 -31.55 -14.70
N ASN A 588 7.50 -31.20 -15.91
CA ASN A 588 6.60 -30.59 -16.88
C ASN A 588 5.63 -31.66 -17.39
N SER A 589 4.36 -31.29 -17.59
CA SER A 589 3.31 -32.20 -18.11
C SER A 589 3.31 -32.30 -19.62
#